data_b9eff0ba6817fb894990b65b4ad4379c
#
_entry.id   b9eff0ba6817fb894990b65b4ad4379c
#
_cell.length_a   1.000
_cell.length_b   1.000
_cell.length_c   1.000
_cell.angle_alpha   90.00
_cell.angle_beta   90.00
_cell.angle_gamma   90.00
#
_symmetry.space_group_name_H-M   'P 1'
#
loop_
_entity.id
_entity.type
_entity.pdbx_description
1 polymer ?
#
loop_
_entity_poly.entity_id
_entity_poly.type
_entity_poly.pdbx_seq_one_letter_code
_entity_poly.pdbx_strand_id
1 'polypeptide(L)'
;MPGIDKLPIEETLEDSPQTRSLLGVFEEDATAISSYMNQLYQAMRRIYDAQNELSAATHLTSKLLKEYEKQRFPLGGDDEVMSSTLQQFSKVIDELSSCHAVLSTQLADAMMFPITQFKERDLKEILTLKEVFQIASNDHDAAINRYSRLSKKRENDKVKYEVTEDVYTSRKKQHQTMMHYFCALNTLQYKKKIALLEPLLGYMQAQISFFKMGSENLNNQLEEFLTNIGTSVQNVRREMDSDVETMQQTIEDLEVASDPLYVPDPDPTKFPVNRNLTRKAGYLNARNKTGLVSSTWDRQFYFTQGGNLMSQARGDVAGGLAMDIDNCSVMAVDCEDRRYCFQITSFDGKKSSILQAESKKDHEEWICTINNISKQIYLSENPEEIAARVNQSALEAVTPSPSFQQRHESLRPAGQSRPPTARTSSSGSLGSESSSLAALSLDSLVAPDTPIQFDIISPVCEDQSGQAKASGQGXXXXXXXXXXQAKASGQGGRCVIAHGDTVLWSVGL
;
A
#
# COMPACT_ATOMS: atom_id res chain seq x y z
N MET A 1 -53.11 28.95 -9.38
CA MET A 1 -54.03 28.21 -10.29
C MET A 1 -54.40 26.91 -9.57
N PRO A 2 -55.67 26.46 -9.60
CA PRO A 2 -55.96 25.11 -9.14
C PRO A 2 -55.15 24.13 -9.96
N GLY A 3 -54.43 23.24 -9.32
CA GLY A 3 -53.52 22.33 -10.00
C GLY A 3 -54.28 21.43 -10.94
N ILE A 4 -53.92 21.49 -12.21
CA ILE A 4 -54.45 20.54 -13.18
C ILE A 4 -53.63 19.27 -13.03
N ASP A 5 -54.24 18.28 -12.40
CA ASP A 5 -53.54 17.04 -12.04
C ASP A 5 -53.47 16.03 -13.19
N LYS A 6 -54.27 16.22 -14.25
CA LYS A 6 -54.40 15.30 -15.39
C LYS A 6 -54.68 16.03 -16.68
N LEU A 7 -54.12 15.54 -17.77
CA LEU A 7 -54.53 15.92 -19.13
C LEU A 7 -55.88 15.28 -19.44
N PRO A 8 -56.89 16.05 -19.85
CA PRO A 8 -58.21 15.47 -20.22
C PRO A 8 -58.10 14.74 -21.57
N ILE A 9 -58.23 13.44 -21.58
CA ILE A 9 -58.05 12.60 -22.77
C ILE A 9 -59.11 12.97 -23.85
N GLU A 10 -60.31 13.32 -23.43
CA GLU A 10 -61.43 13.67 -24.32
C GLU A 10 -61.12 14.88 -25.20
N GLU A 11 -60.34 15.83 -24.68
CA GLU A 11 -59.95 17.05 -25.42
C GLU A 11 -58.99 16.78 -26.57
N THR A 12 -58.39 15.58 -26.65
CA THR A 12 -57.53 15.18 -27.77
C THR A 12 -58.28 15.18 -29.11
N LEU A 13 -59.60 14.96 -29.08
CA LEU A 13 -60.45 14.93 -30.30
C LEU A 13 -60.61 16.32 -30.92
N GLU A 14 -60.55 17.38 -30.08
CA GLU A 14 -60.64 18.78 -30.58
C GLU A 14 -59.25 19.36 -30.88
N ASP A 15 -58.24 18.89 -30.17
CA ASP A 15 -56.85 19.32 -30.33
C ASP A 15 -56.69 20.85 -30.37
N SER A 16 -57.31 21.53 -29.39
CA SER A 16 -57.35 22.98 -29.35
C SER A 16 -55.97 23.60 -28.98
N PRO A 17 -55.73 24.88 -29.28
CA PRO A 17 -54.51 25.56 -28.81
C PRO A 17 -54.36 25.53 -27.27
N GLN A 18 -55.47 25.54 -26.54
CA GLN A 18 -55.44 25.42 -25.05
C GLN A 18 -54.96 24.02 -24.64
N THR A 19 -55.45 22.97 -25.28
CA THR A 19 -55.03 21.59 -25.06
C THR A 19 -53.52 21.43 -25.35
N ARG A 20 -53.05 22.02 -26.46
CA ARG A 20 -51.62 22.02 -26.83
C ARG A 20 -50.77 22.79 -25.83
N SER A 21 -51.28 23.92 -25.31
CA SER A 21 -50.58 24.69 -24.28
C SER A 21 -50.45 23.89 -22.97
N LEU A 22 -51.52 23.22 -22.56
CA LEU A 22 -51.52 22.35 -21.38
C LEU A 22 -50.57 21.16 -21.58
N LEU A 23 -50.56 20.54 -22.76
CA LEU A 23 -49.63 19.49 -23.11
C LEU A 23 -48.17 19.97 -22.93
N GLY A 24 -47.86 21.20 -23.35
CA GLY A 24 -46.52 21.80 -23.16
C GLY A 24 -46.10 21.85 -21.71
N VAL A 25 -47.01 22.18 -20.78
CA VAL A 25 -46.69 22.19 -19.33
C VAL A 25 -46.31 20.78 -18.83
N PHE A 26 -47.05 19.75 -19.28
CA PHE A 26 -46.73 18.35 -18.92
C PHE A 26 -45.42 17.87 -19.52
N GLU A 27 -45.08 18.35 -20.72
CA GLU A 27 -43.81 18.05 -21.38
C GLU A 27 -42.62 18.70 -20.62
N GLU A 28 -42.78 19.94 -20.16
CA GLU A 28 -41.81 20.62 -19.33
C GLU A 28 -41.59 19.87 -18.01
N ASP A 29 -42.69 19.45 -17.36
CA ASP A 29 -42.63 18.65 -16.13
C ASP A 29 -41.89 17.30 -16.38
N ALA A 30 -42.20 16.60 -17.47
CA ALA A 30 -41.54 15.34 -17.85
C ALA A 30 -40.02 15.55 -18.08
N THR A 31 -39.65 16.67 -18.69
CA THR A 31 -38.22 17.04 -18.88
C THR A 31 -37.55 17.29 -17.57
N ALA A 32 -38.18 18.03 -16.66
CA ALA A 32 -37.66 18.33 -15.33
C ALA A 32 -37.51 17.02 -14.51
N ILE A 33 -38.51 16.13 -14.56
CA ILE A 33 -38.45 14.81 -13.93
C ILE A 33 -37.24 14.02 -14.47
N SER A 34 -37.08 13.98 -15.78
CA SER A 34 -35.99 13.24 -16.43
C SER A 34 -34.62 13.76 -15.96
N SER A 35 -34.44 15.07 -15.94
CA SER A 35 -33.22 15.73 -15.47
C SER A 35 -32.91 15.37 -14.01
N TYR A 36 -33.90 15.50 -13.12
CA TYR A 36 -33.75 15.18 -11.70
C TYR A 36 -33.43 13.70 -11.48
N MET A 37 -34.17 12.80 -12.16
CA MET A 37 -33.98 11.36 -12.01
C MET A 37 -32.60 10.92 -12.53
N ASN A 38 -32.07 11.58 -13.55
CA ASN A 38 -30.69 11.32 -14.00
C ASN A 38 -29.67 11.71 -12.91
N GLN A 39 -29.85 12.85 -12.25
CA GLN A 39 -28.97 13.28 -11.16
C GLN A 39 -29.05 12.29 -9.97
N LEU A 40 -30.26 11.90 -9.60
CA LEU A 40 -30.50 10.94 -8.52
C LEU A 40 -29.87 9.57 -8.84
N TYR A 41 -30.06 9.10 -10.08
CA TYR A 41 -29.45 7.86 -10.56
C TYR A 41 -27.91 7.90 -10.43
N GLN A 42 -27.28 9.01 -10.84
CA GLN A 42 -25.83 9.14 -10.74
C GLN A 42 -25.36 9.12 -9.26
N ALA A 43 -26.10 9.77 -8.38
CA ALA A 43 -25.77 9.77 -6.94
C ALA A 43 -25.89 8.36 -6.35
N MET A 44 -26.99 7.66 -6.63
CA MET A 44 -27.20 6.29 -6.17
C MET A 44 -26.18 5.32 -6.75
N ARG A 45 -25.81 5.51 -8.02
CA ARG A 45 -24.79 4.70 -8.70
C ARG A 45 -23.45 4.82 -7.98
N ARG A 46 -23.07 6.02 -7.56
CA ARG A 46 -21.83 6.24 -6.79
C ARG A 46 -21.86 5.48 -5.46
N ILE A 47 -22.99 5.47 -4.77
CA ILE A 47 -23.16 4.69 -3.51
C ILE A 47 -22.92 3.20 -3.80
N TYR A 48 -23.57 2.67 -4.84
CA TYR A 48 -23.46 1.26 -5.23
C TYR A 48 -22.01 0.90 -5.61
N ASP A 49 -21.38 1.71 -6.46
CA ASP A 49 -20.00 1.48 -6.91
C ASP A 49 -19.02 1.52 -5.74
N ALA A 50 -19.17 2.47 -4.81
CA ALA A 50 -18.35 2.57 -3.60
C ALA A 50 -18.54 1.35 -2.69
N GLN A 51 -19.77 0.84 -2.55
CA GLN A 51 -20.05 -0.35 -1.76
C GLN A 51 -19.42 -1.60 -2.36
N ASN A 52 -19.45 -1.75 -3.68
CA ASN A 52 -18.77 -2.83 -4.39
C ASN A 52 -17.26 -2.79 -4.17
N GLU A 53 -16.67 -1.62 -4.30
CA GLU A 53 -15.22 -1.42 -4.09
C GLU A 53 -14.85 -1.74 -2.64
N LEU A 54 -15.64 -1.30 -1.67
CA LEU A 54 -15.39 -1.59 -0.25
C LEU A 54 -15.42 -3.10 0.02
N SER A 55 -16.39 -3.81 -0.54
CA SER A 55 -16.48 -5.27 -0.41
C SER A 55 -15.22 -5.95 -0.99
N ALA A 56 -14.81 -5.55 -2.20
CA ALA A 56 -13.63 -6.12 -2.87
C ALA A 56 -12.34 -5.83 -2.08
N ALA A 57 -12.16 -4.60 -1.60
CA ALA A 57 -10.98 -4.20 -0.84
C ALA A 57 -10.91 -4.94 0.51
N THR A 58 -12.04 -5.10 1.19
CA THR A 58 -12.12 -5.83 2.46
C THR A 58 -11.76 -7.30 2.24
N HIS A 59 -12.28 -7.92 1.18
CA HIS A 59 -11.94 -9.31 0.83
C HIS A 59 -10.44 -9.46 0.52
N LEU A 60 -9.86 -8.53 -0.24
CA LEU A 60 -8.42 -8.55 -0.54
C LEU A 60 -7.59 -8.46 0.74
N THR A 61 -7.99 -7.61 1.69
CA THR A 61 -7.31 -7.47 2.97
C THR A 61 -7.32 -8.81 3.73
N SER A 62 -8.49 -9.47 3.85
CA SER A 62 -8.60 -10.79 4.46
C SER A 62 -7.62 -11.78 3.82
N LYS A 63 -7.61 -11.82 2.49
CA LYS A 63 -6.75 -12.74 1.73
C LYS A 63 -5.26 -12.49 2.03
N LEU A 64 -4.81 -11.23 2.07
CA LEU A 64 -3.41 -10.90 2.36
C LEU A 64 -3.01 -11.35 3.77
N LEU A 65 -3.90 -11.18 4.76
CA LEU A 65 -3.65 -11.65 6.12
C LEU A 65 -3.54 -13.18 6.18
N LYS A 66 -4.39 -13.91 5.47
CA LYS A 66 -4.32 -15.38 5.35
C LYS A 66 -3.00 -15.85 4.73
N GLU A 67 -2.45 -15.06 3.83
CA GLU A 67 -1.24 -15.41 3.10
C GLU A 67 0.04 -14.91 3.79
N TYR A 68 -0.06 -14.36 5.01
CA TYR A 68 1.11 -13.86 5.77
C TYR A 68 2.19 -14.94 5.92
N GLU A 69 1.80 -16.18 6.27
CA GLU A 69 2.72 -17.31 6.41
C GLU A 69 3.58 -17.59 5.19
N LYS A 70 3.08 -17.24 4.01
CA LYS A 70 3.80 -17.44 2.75
C LYS A 70 4.87 -16.38 2.54
N GLN A 71 4.81 -15.28 3.29
CA GLN A 71 5.79 -14.21 3.22
C GLN A 71 7.05 -14.65 3.99
N ARG A 72 8.19 -14.55 3.35
CA ARG A 72 9.48 -14.91 3.94
C ARG A 72 10.28 -13.65 4.18
N PHE A 73 10.10 -13.09 5.36
CA PHE A 73 10.86 -11.90 5.76
C PHE A 73 12.27 -12.34 6.20
N PRO A 74 13.35 -11.77 5.62
CA PRO A 74 14.72 -12.18 5.97
C PRO A 74 15.06 -12.07 7.44
N LEU A 75 14.46 -11.13 8.15
CA LEU A 75 14.70 -10.90 9.58
C LEU A 75 13.58 -11.44 10.46
N GLY A 76 12.55 -12.04 9.87
CA GLY A 76 11.45 -12.62 10.61
C GLY A 76 11.80 -14.02 11.13
N GLY A 77 11.61 -14.27 12.40
CA GLY A 77 11.57 -15.63 12.93
C GLY A 77 10.23 -16.28 12.59
N ASP A 78 10.12 -17.56 12.86
CA ASP A 78 8.85 -18.29 12.74
C ASP A 78 7.91 -17.81 13.86
N ASP A 79 7.16 -16.76 13.58
CA ASP A 79 6.23 -16.16 14.54
C ASP A 79 4.85 -16.82 14.40
N GLU A 80 4.71 -17.99 14.98
CA GLU A 80 3.47 -18.79 14.98
C GLU A 80 2.32 -18.01 15.64
N VAL A 81 2.60 -17.25 16.70
CA VAL A 81 1.60 -16.43 17.40
C VAL A 81 1.09 -15.31 16.50
N MET A 82 2.00 -14.59 15.83
CA MET A 82 1.63 -13.54 14.90
C MET A 82 0.80 -14.10 13.75
N SER A 83 1.23 -15.21 13.16
CA SER A 83 0.51 -15.87 12.06
C SER A 83 -0.91 -16.28 12.48
N SER A 84 -1.03 -16.90 13.64
CA SER A 84 -2.32 -17.33 14.22
C SER A 84 -3.24 -16.11 14.47
N THR A 85 -2.69 -15.04 15.02
CA THR A 85 -3.42 -13.79 15.28
C THR A 85 -3.94 -13.18 13.96
N LEU A 86 -3.09 -13.12 12.95
CA LEU A 86 -3.48 -12.58 11.63
C LEU A 86 -4.53 -13.46 10.95
N GLN A 87 -4.47 -14.78 11.14
CA GLN A 87 -5.52 -15.69 10.66
C GLN A 87 -6.86 -15.42 11.33
N GLN A 88 -6.88 -15.13 12.63
CA GLN A 88 -8.11 -14.78 13.34
C GLN A 88 -8.69 -13.45 12.83
N PHE A 89 -7.85 -12.42 12.68
CA PHE A 89 -8.27 -11.16 12.05
C PHE A 89 -8.83 -11.39 10.64
N SER A 90 -8.16 -12.24 9.87
CA SER A 90 -8.58 -12.55 8.51
C SER A 90 -10.00 -13.15 8.48
N LYS A 91 -10.33 -14.04 9.42
CA LYS A 91 -11.69 -14.62 9.50
C LYS A 91 -12.75 -13.55 9.75
N VAL A 92 -12.50 -12.66 10.72
CA VAL A 92 -13.44 -11.58 11.05
C VAL A 92 -13.62 -10.64 9.85
N ILE A 93 -12.51 -10.26 9.21
CA ILE A 93 -12.55 -9.37 8.03
C ILE A 93 -13.27 -10.05 6.85
N ASP A 94 -13.13 -11.37 6.70
CA ASP A 94 -13.84 -12.13 5.65
C ASP A 94 -15.36 -12.15 5.90
N GLU A 95 -15.77 -12.30 7.17
CA GLU A 95 -17.20 -12.21 7.56
C GLU A 95 -17.75 -10.81 7.28
N LEU A 96 -17.00 -9.75 7.63
CA LEU A 96 -17.39 -8.37 7.30
C LEU A 96 -17.45 -8.16 5.78
N SER A 97 -16.51 -8.71 5.03
CA SER A 97 -16.52 -8.66 3.57
C SER A 97 -17.78 -9.31 3.00
N SER A 98 -18.20 -10.43 3.59
CA SER A 98 -19.44 -11.13 3.20
C SER A 98 -20.67 -10.26 3.47
N CYS A 99 -20.72 -9.58 4.61
CA CYS A 99 -21.80 -8.62 4.91
C CYS A 99 -21.84 -7.49 3.88
N HIS A 100 -20.67 -6.95 3.51
CA HIS A 100 -20.57 -5.91 2.49
C HIS A 100 -21.01 -6.40 1.11
N ALA A 101 -20.71 -7.66 0.76
CA ALA A 101 -21.14 -8.27 -0.50
C ALA A 101 -22.67 -8.44 -0.55
N VAL A 102 -23.26 -8.88 0.56
CA VAL A 102 -24.73 -9.00 0.69
C VAL A 102 -25.39 -7.62 0.54
N LEU A 103 -24.86 -6.61 1.22
CA LEU A 103 -25.35 -5.23 1.09
C LEU A 103 -25.26 -4.75 -0.36
N SER A 104 -24.16 -5.01 -1.04
CA SER A 104 -23.97 -4.62 -2.44
C SER A 104 -25.04 -5.26 -3.34
N THR A 105 -25.33 -6.57 -3.15
CA THR A 105 -26.38 -7.27 -3.90
C THR A 105 -27.75 -6.66 -3.63
N GLN A 106 -28.07 -6.39 -2.36
CA GLN A 106 -29.35 -5.77 -1.99
C GLN A 106 -29.48 -4.36 -2.60
N LEU A 107 -28.40 -3.58 -2.65
CA LEU A 107 -28.40 -2.26 -3.29
C LEU A 107 -28.60 -2.36 -4.80
N ALA A 108 -28.04 -3.38 -5.45
CA ALA A 108 -28.28 -3.62 -6.87
C ALA A 108 -29.76 -3.87 -7.16
N ASP A 109 -30.37 -4.75 -6.37
CA ASP A 109 -31.74 -5.20 -6.60
C ASP A 109 -32.79 -4.18 -6.13
N ALA A 110 -32.64 -3.65 -4.91
CA ALA A 110 -33.68 -2.84 -4.28
C ALA A 110 -33.52 -1.33 -4.51
N MET A 111 -32.33 -0.86 -4.87
CA MET A 111 -32.08 0.57 -5.12
C MET A 111 -31.82 0.85 -6.60
N MET A 112 -30.83 0.16 -7.21
CA MET A 112 -30.40 0.47 -8.58
C MET A 112 -31.38 -0.02 -9.63
N PHE A 113 -31.97 -1.22 -9.46
CA PHE A 113 -32.84 -1.79 -10.45
C PHE A 113 -34.10 -0.92 -10.66
N PRO A 114 -34.87 -0.51 -9.61
CA PRO A 114 -36.08 0.31 -9.82
C PRO A 114 -35.83 1.62 -10.52
N ILE A 115 -34.78 2.36 -10.10
CA ILE A 115 -34.46 3.67 -10.72
C ILE A 115 -33.97 3.50 -12.17
N THR A 116 -33.28 2.40 -12.46
CA THR A 116 -32.84 2.08 -13.83
C THR A 116 -34.05 1.77 -14.71
N GLN A 117 -35.01 0.98 -14.20
CA GLN A 117 -36.27 0.65 -14.91
C GLN A 117 -37.05 1.92 -15.25
N PHE A 118 -37.22 2.81 -14.30
CA PHE A 118 -37.92 4.07 -14.54
C PHE A 118 -37.21 4.90 -15.62
N LYS A 119 -35.90 5.03 -15.55
CA LYS A 119 -35.11 5.81 -16.51
C LYS A 119 -35.10 5.20 -17.90
N GLU A 120 -34.82 3.89 -18.01
CA GLU A 120 -34.59 3.23 -19.31
C GLU A 120 -35.86 2.74 -19.98
N ARG A 121 -36.95 2.55 -19.24
CA ARG A 121 -38.21 2.12 -19.78
C ARG A 121 -39.25 3.26 -19.78
N ASP A 122 -39.60 3.76 -18.59
CA ASP A 122 -40.75 4.67 -18.47
C ASP A 122 -40.47 6.05 -19.06
N LEU A 123 -39.32 6.65 -18.79
CA LEU A 123 -38.97 7.95 -19.39
C LEU A 123 -38.71 7.83 -20.90
N LYS A 124 -38.11 6.74 -21.36
CA LYS A 124 -37.90 6.48 -22.79
C LYS A 124 -39.24 6.33 -23.54
N GLU A 125 -40.20 5.64 -22.91
CA GLU A 125 -41.55 5.48 -23.47
C GLU A 125 -42.17 6.86 -23.74
N ILE A 126 -42.05 7.81 -22.79
CA ILE A 126 -42.57 9.18 -22.96
C ILE A 126 -41.93 9.84 -24.20
N LEU A 127 -40.61 9.73 -24.36
CA LEU A 127 -39.91 10.31 -25.51
C LEU A 127 -40.34 9.69 -26.82
N THR A 128 -40.48 8.37 -26.86
CA THR A 128 -40.96 7.65 -28.06
C THR A 128 -42.37 8.08 -28.43
N LEU A 129 -43.28 8.14 -27.44
CA LEU A 129 -44.66 8.55 -27.70
C LEU A 129 -44.74 10.01 -28.18
N LYS A 130 -43.92 10.89 -27.66
CA LYS A 130 -43.77 12.27 -28.14
C LYS A 130 -43.40 12.31 -29.62
N GLU A 131 -42.40 11.54 -30.03
CA GLU A 131 -41.92 11.49 -31.42
C GLU A 131 -43.00 10.93 -32.35
N VAL A 132 -43.62 9.83 -31.94
CA VAL A 132 -44.72 9.18 -32.74
C VAL A 132 -45.91 10.13 -32.91
N PHE A 133 -46.29 10.84 -31.84
CA PHE A 133 -47.37 11.86 -31.91
C PHE A 133 -46.97 13.01 -32.85
N GLN A 134 -45.74 13.52 -32.74
CA GLN A 134 -45.27 14.62 -33.60
C GLN A 134 -45.28 14.22 -35.10
N ILE A 135 -44.86 13.00 -35.41
CA ILE A 135 -44.88 12.48 -36.79
C ILE A 135 -46.33 12.37 -37.27
N ALA A 136 -47.23 11.80 -36.44
CA ALA A 136 -48.65 11.64 -36.79
C ALA A 136 -49.35 13.01 -37.02
N SER A 137 -49.00 14.01 -36.21
CA SER A 137 -49.50 15.38 -36.34
C SER A 137 -49.05 16.00 -37.66
N ASN A 138 -47.76 15.87 -38.02
CA ASN A 138 -47.23 16.38 -39.28
C ASN A 138 -47.87 15.66 -40.50
N ASP A 139 -48.06 14.34 -40.42
CA ASP A 139 -48.74 13.52 -41.46
C ASP A 139 -50.16 14.02 -41.69
N HIS A 140 -50.90 14.30 -40.61
CA HIS A 140 -52.26 14.79 -40.69
C HIS A 140 -52.33 16.19 -41.35
N ASP A 141 -51.45 17.11 -40.92
CA ASP A 141 -51.36 18.47 -41.51
C ASP A 141 -51.07 18.38 -43.02
N ALA A 142 -50.17 17.49 -43.43
CA ALA A 142 -49.85 17.27 -44.84
C ALA A 142 -51.08 16.72 -45.63
N ALA A 143 -51.82 15.78 -45.03
CA ALA A 143 -53.02 15.20 -45.63
C ALA A 143 -54.14 16.25 -45.80
N ILE A 144 -54.40 17.08 -44.78
CA ILE A 144 -55.34 18.20 -44.82
C ILE A 144 -54.95 19.20 -45.92
N ASN A 145 -53.66 19.53 -46.01
CA ASN A 145 -53.13 20.45 -47.06
C ASN A 145 -53.39 19.87 -48.47
N ARG A 146 -53.19 18.56 -48.68
CA ARG A 146 -53.49 17.93 -49.98
C ARG A 146 -54.98 17.95 -50.26
N TYR A 147 -55.81 17.66 -49.28
CA TYR A 147 -57.27 17.69 -49.42
C TYR A 147 -57.80 19.09 -49.78
N SER A 148 -57.30 20.13 -49.09
CA SER A 148 -57.73 21.52 -49.33
C SER A 148 -57.36 22.04 -50.71
N ARG A 149 -56.38 21.45 -51.38
CA ARG A 149 -55.93 21.85 -52.73
C ARG A 149 -56.65 21.08 -53.87
N LEU A 150 -57.59 20.19 -53.54
CA LEU A 150 -58.36 19.47 -54.59
C LEU A 150 -59.15 20.44 -55.47
N SER A 151 -59.02 20.26 -56.76
CA SER A 151 -59.68 21.14 -57.73
C SER A 151 -61.19 20.88 -57.77
N LYS A 152 -61.98 21.95 -57.63
CA LYS A 152 -63.45 21.90 -57.76
C LYS A 152 -63.91 21.80 -59.21
N LYS A 153 -63.09 22.16 -60.21
CA LYS A 153 -63.41 22.26 -61.63
C LYS A 153 -63.08 21.00 -62.43
N ARG A 154 -62.12 20.22 -61.94
CA ARG A 154 -61.71 18.94 -62.56
C ARG A 154 -61.72 17.87 -61.51
N GLU A 155 -62.89 17.40 -61.15
CA GLU A 155 -63.05 16.39 -60.12
C GLU A 155 -62.69 15.01 -60.68
N ASN A 156 -61.69 14.36 -60.07
CA ASN A 156 -61.25 13.00 -60.33
C ASN A 156 -61.67 12.18 -59.11
N ASP A 157 -62.70 11.38 -59.21
CA ASP A 157 -63.31 10.63 -58.11
C ASP A 157 -62.26 9.70 -57.40
N LYS A 158 -61.37 9.10 -58.19
CA LYS A 158 -60.34 8.24 -57.64
C LYS A 158 -59.38 9.00 -56.76
N VAL A 159 -58.84 10.13 -57.23
CA VAL A 159 -57.92 10.98 -56.48
C VAL A 159 -58.63 11.54 -55.23
N LYS A 160 -59.89 11.98 -55.38
CA LYS A 160 -60.68 12.48 -54.24
C LYS A 160 -60.84 11.42 -53.18
N TYR A 161 -61.14 10.19 -53.57
CA TYR A 161 -61.30 9.06 -52.63
C TYR A 161 -59.97 8.80 -51.91
N GLU A 162 -58.88 8.67 -52.65
CA GLU A 162 -57.50 8.43 -52.05
C GLU A 162 -57.17 9.48 -51.04
N VAL A 163 -57.29 10.78 -51.39
CA VAL A 163 -56.92 11.90 -50.49
C VAL A 163 -57.88 11.96 -49.28
N THR A 164 -59.17 11.62 -49.44
CA THR A 164 -60.13 11.55 -48.31
C THR A 164 -59.75 10.43 -47.36
N GLU A 165 -59.40 9.26 -47.90
CA GLU A 165 -58.87 8.14 -47.10
C GLU A 165 -57.59 8.47 -46.35
N ASP A 166 -56.66 9.20 -46.99
CA ASP A 166 -55.47 9.70 -46.34
C ASP A 166 -55.80 10.62 -45.15
N VAL A 167 -56.76 11.54 -45.31
CA VAL A 167 -57.19 12.41 -44.20
C VAL A 167 -57.83 11.59 -43.07
N TYR A 168 -58.65 10.63 -43.41
CA TYR A 168 -59.32 9.75 -42.40
C TYR A 168 -58.28 8.97 -41.60
N THR A 169 -57.35 8.33 -42.28
CA THR A 169 -56.33 7.48 -41.62
C THR A 169 -55.32 8.29 -40.81
N SER A 170 -54.87 9.42 -41.35
CA SER A 170 -53.94 10.31 -40.66
C SER A 170 -54.57 10.97 -39.42
N ARG A 171 -55.82 11.43 -39.52
CA ARG A 171 -56.59 12.00 -38.41
C ARG A 171 -56.77 10.97 -37.28
N LYS A 172 -57.20 9.76 -37.65
CA LYS A 172 -57.36 8.65 -36.71
C LYS A 172 -56.07 8.33 -36.00
N LYS A 173 -54.93 8.26 -36.75
CA LYS A 173 -53.61 8.00 -36.20
C LYS A 173 -53.17 9.13 -35.24
N GLN A 174 -53.40 10.38 -35.62
CA GLN A 174 -53.06 11.55 -34.78
C GLN A 174 -53.82 11.48 -33.43
N HIS A 175 -55.13 11.28 -33.47
CA HIS A 175 -55.95 11.17 -32.25
C HIS A 175 -55.47 9.99 -31.37
N GLN A 176 -55.25 8.83 -31.95
CA GLN A 176 -54.82 7.65 -31.23
C GLN A 176 -53.45 7.89 -30.54
N THR A 177 -52.47 8.42 -31.27
CA THR A 177 -51.16 8.70 -30.73
C THR A 177 -51.21 9.78 -29.64
N MET A 178 -52.04 10.83 -29.82
CA MET A 178 -52.25 11.86 -28.81
C MET A 178 -52.84 11.31 -27.52
N MET A 179 -53.93 10.46 -27.67
CA MET A 179 -54.55 9.81 -26.49
C MET A 179 -53.55 8.95 -25.72
N HIS A 180 -52.76 8.13 -26.41
CA HIS A 180 -51.74 7.30 -25.77
C HIS A 180 -50.66 8.16 -25.08
N TYR A 181 -50.23 9.25 -25.72
CA TYR A 181 -49.26 10.17 -25.16
C TYR A 181 -49.81 10.86 -23.90
N PHE A 182 -51.06 11.36 -23.94
CA PHE A 182 -51.72 11.94 -22.74
C PHE A 182 -51.84 10.93 -21.62
N CYS A 183 -52.22 9.69 -21.92
CA CYS A 183 -52.30 8.61 -20.93
C CYS A 183 -50.94 8.37 -20.28
N ALA A 184 -49.87 8.32 -21.08
CA ALA A 184 -48.49 8.11 -20.59
C ALA A 184 -48.03 9.26 -19.69
N LEU A 185 -48.29 10.52 -20.09
CA LEU A 185 -47.92 11.71 -19.28
C LEU A 185 -48.71 11.73 -17.95
N ASN A 186 -50.01 11.38 -17.99
CA ASN A 186 -50.82 11.27 -16.76
C ASN A 186 -50.28 10.16 -15.84
N THR A 187 -49.93 9.02 -16.41
CA THR A 187 -49.35 7.89 -15.67
C THR A 187 -47.98 8.25 -15.07
N LEU A 188 -47.19 9.07 -15.78
CA LEU A 188 -45.88 9.52 -15.31
C LEU A 188 -45.98 10.21 -13.93
N GLN A 189 -47.07 10.93 -13.64
CA GLN A 189 -47.30 11.61 -12.38
C GLN A 189 -47.35 10.63 -11.19
N TYR A 190 -47.84 9.42 -11.41
CA TYR A 190 -47.86 8.34 -10.40
C TYR A 190 -46.52 7.59 -10.40
N LYS A 191 -46.00 7.23 -11.59
CA LYS A 191 -44.75 6.50 -11.74
C LYS A 191 -43.59 7.25 -11.09
N LYS A 192 -43.52 8.61 -11.18
CA LYS A 192 -42.43 9.39 -10.56
C LYS A 192 -42.45 9.27 -9.03
N LYS A 193 -43.60 9.17 -8.39
CA LYS A 193 -43.69 9.01 -6.92
C LYS A 193 -43.11 7.65 -6.50
N ILE A 194 -43.49 6.58 -7.23
CA ILE A 194 -42.96 5.23 -7.01
C ILE A 194 -41.44 5.21 -7.25
N ALA A 195 -41.00 5.76 -8.38
CA ALA A 195 -39.61 5.79 -8.79
C ALA A 195 -38.68 6.59 -7.84
N LEU A 196 -39.25 7.54 -7.08
CA LEU A 196 -38.51 8.27 -6.04
C LEU A 196 -38.46 7.48 -4.72
N LEU A 197 -39.58 6.87 -4.32
CA LEU A 197 -39.70 6.28 -2.97
C LEU A 197 -39.14 4.85 -2.92
N GLU A 198 -39.38 4.05 -3.94
CA GLU A 198 -39.02 2.63 -3.96
C GLU A 198 -37.49 2.41 -3.79
N PRO A 199 -36.61 3.10 -4.56
CA PRO A 199 -35.18 2.93 -4.37
C PRO A 199 -34.69 3.39 -2.99
N LEU A 200 -35.28 4.45 -2.43
CA LEU A 200 -34.92 4.96 -1.11
C LEU A 200 -35.33 3.97 -0.01
N LEU A 201 -36.54 3.41 -0.14
CA LEU A 201 -37.02 2.38 0.79
C LEU A 201 -36.11 1.15 0.74
N GLY A 202 -35.76 0.70 -0.47
CA GLY A 202 -34.85 -0.42 -0.67
C GLY A 202 -33.47 -0.15 -0.07
N TYR A 203 -32.94 1.04 -0.29
CA TYR A 203 -31.66 1.48 0.32
C TYR A 203 -31.71 1.38 1.84
N MET A 204 -32.74 1.95 2.46
CA MET A 204 -32.85 1.97 3.95
C MET A 204 -33.03 0.56 4.50
N GLN A 205 -33.84 -0.30 3.85
CA GLN A 205 -34.02 -1.69 4.27
C GLN A 205 -32.72 -2.48 4.17
N ALA A 206 -31.94 -2.28 3.09
CA ALA A 206 -30.63 -2.92 2.92
C ALA A 206 -29.67 -2.48 4.02
N GLN A 207 -29.64 -1.18 4.37
CA GLN A 207 -28.79 -0.67 5.45
C GLN A 207 -29.18 -1.27 6.81
N ILE A 208 -30.46 -1.36 7.12
CA ILE A 208 -30.94 -1.96 8.37
C ILE A 208 -30.50 -3.44 8.45
N SER A 209 -30.66 -4.18 7.35
CA SER A 209 -30.23 -5.58 7.26
C SER A 209 -28.73 -5.72 7.48
N PHE A 210 -27.92 -4.86 6.87
CA PHE A 210 -26.45 -4.83 7.01
C PHE A 210 -26.05 -4.60 8.46
N PHE A 211 -26.62 -3.58 9.12
CA PHE A 211 -26.25 -3.27 10.53
C PHE A 211 -26.67 -4.39 11.49
N LYS A 212 -27.80 -5.05 11.26
CA LYS A 212 -28.22 -6.22 12.06
C LYS A 212 -27.22 -7.37 11.91
N MET A 213 -26.88 -7.71 10.68
CA MET A 213 -25.93 -8.78 10.34
C MET A 213 -24.53 -8.50 10.92
N GLY A 214 -24.08 -7.24 10.79
CA GLY A 214 -22.80 -6.79 11.36
C GLY A 214 -22.79 -6.91 12.88
N SER A 215 -23.87 -6.49 13.53
CA SER A 215 -23.98 -6.57 15.00
C SER A 215 -24.00 -8.02 15.50
N GLU A 216 -24.58 -8.95 14.75
CA GLU A 216 -24.56 -10.37 15.11
C GLU A 216 -23.15 -10.99 15.00
N ASN A 217 -22.34 -10.50 14.05
CA ASN A 217 -20.97 -10.97 13.84
C ASN A 217 -19.99 -10.35 14.85
N LEU A 218 -20.27 -9.15 15.35
CA LEU A 218 -19.42 -8.44 16.32
C LEU A 218 -19.87 -8.80 17.75
N ASN A 219 -19.53 -10.00 18.17
CA ASN A 219 -19.96 -10.57 19.47
C ASN A 219 -18.93 -10.30 20.59
N ASN A 220 -19.28 -10.69 21.82
CA ASN A 220 -18.43 -10.49 22.99
C ASN A 220 -17.08 -11.21 22.89
N GLN A 221 -17.02 -12.34 22.21
CA GLN A 221 -15.76 -13.08 22.00
C GLN A 221 -14.77 -12.27 21.15
N LEU A 222 -15.29 -11.56 20.15
CA LEU A 222 -14.45 -10.67 19.33
C LEU A 222 -13.96 -9.48 20.15
N GLU A 223 -14.81 -8.88 20.98
CA GLU A 223 -14.41 -7.77 21.88
C GLU A 223 -13.29 -8.20 22.82
N GLU A 224 -13.41 -9.39 23.42
CA GLU A 224 -12.37 -9.96 24.28
C GLU A 224 -11.07 -10.19 23.52
N PHE A 225 -11.16 -10.79 22.34
CA PHE A 225 -9.99 -11.00 21.45
C PHE A 225 -9.29 -9.68 21.15
N LEU A 226 -10.04 -8.65 20.75
CA LEU A 226 -9.47 -7.33 20.41
C LEU A 226 -8.83 -6.65 21.62
N THR A 227 -9.42 -6.79 22.81
CA THR A 227 -8.87 -6.25 24.05
C THR A 227 -7.52 -6.92 24.38
N ASN A 228 -7.45 -8.23 24.23
CA ASN A 228 -6.22 -9.00 24.49
C ASN A 228 -5.11 -8.59 23.51
N ILE A 229 -5.43 -8.47 22.22
CA ILE A 229 -4.47 -8.00 21.21
C ILE A 229 -4.02 -6.57 21.50
N GLY A 230 -4.95 -5.69 21.87
CA GLY A 230 -4.62 -4.31 22.26
C GLY A 230 -3.62 -4.26 23.40
N THR A 231 -3.83 -5.08 24.43
CA THR A 231 -2.91 -5.20 25.57
C THR A 231 -1.53 -5.71 25.12
N SER A 232 -1.52 -6.73 24.27
CA SER A 232 -0.27 -7.29 23.73
C SER A 232 0.51 -6.23 22.94
N VAL A 233 -0.17 -5.47 22.07
CA VAL A 233 0.46 -4.39 21.30
C VAL A 233 1.06 -3.31 22.22
N GLN A 234 0.34 -2.95 23.29
CA GLN A 234 0.85 -1.97 24.26
C GLN A 234 2.08 -2.50 25.02
N ASN A 235 2.11 -3.79 25.34
CA ASN A 235 3.27 -4.40 25.99
C ASN A 235 4.49 -4.39 25.08
N VAL A 236 4.34 -4.82 23.83
CA VAL A 236 5.41 -4.80 22.83
C VAL A 236 5.93 -3.36 22.62
N ARG A 237 5.02 -2.38 22.60
CA ARG A 237 5.41 -0.97 22.47
C ARG A 237 6.29 -0.52 23.64
N ARG A 238 5.88 -0.84 24.88
CA ARG A 238 6.67 -0.49 26.08
C ARG A 238 8.05 -1.15 26.06
N GLU A 239 8.11 -2.42 25.65
CA GLU A 239 9.36 -3.16 25.50
C GLU A 239 10.26 -2.50 24.44
N MET A 240 9.70 -2.16 23.28
CA MET A 240 10.41 -1.45 22.22
C MET A 240 10.96 -0.10 22.72
N ASP A 241 10.13 0.68 23.42
CA ASP A 241 10.55 2.01 23.93
C ASP A 241 11.71 1.88 24.93
N SER A 242 11.66 0.86 25.80
CA SER A 242 12.75 0.56 26.76
C SER A 242 14.04 0.15 26.04
N ASP A 243 13.92 -0.69 25.01
CA ASP A 243 15.08 -1.12 24.22
C ASP A 243 15.68 0.06 23.43
N VAL A 244 14.83 0.92 22.87
CA VAL A 244 15.28 2.12 22.15
C VAL A 244 16.05 3.04 23.10
N GLU A 245 15.54 3.26 24.32
CA GLU A 245 16.23 4.07 25.35
C GLU A 245 17.61 3.47 25.68
N THR A 246 17.67 2.14 25.86
CA THR A 246 18.92 1.42 26.15
C THR A 246 19.91 1.56 24.97
N MET A 247 19.43 1.39 23.75
CA MET A 247 20.24 1.57 22.54
C MET A 247 20.74 3.00 22.42
N GLN A 248 19.90 3.99 22.72
CA GLN A 248 20.27 5.40 22.65
C GLN A 248 21.38 5.71 23.67
N GLN A 249 21.26 5.22 24.90
CA GLN A 249 22.30 5.37 25.90
C GLN A 249 23.62 4.72 25.44
N THR A 250 23.52 3.53 24.84
CA THR A 250 24.69 2.82 24.29
C THR A 250 25.36 3.65 23.18
N ILE A 251 24.57 4.28 22.33
CA ILE A 251 25.09 5.17 21.26
C ILE A 251 25.84 6.33 21.87
N GLU A 252 25.26 7.02 22.85
CA GLU A 252 25.89 8.16 23.52
C GLU A 252 27.22 7.76 24.18
N ASP A 253 27.25 6.63 24.91
CA ASP A 253 28.45 6.10 25.54
C ASP A 253 29.53 5.77 24.50
N LEU A 254 29.14 5.13 23.39
CA LEU A 254 30.06 4.79 22.31
C LEU A 254 30.59 6.03 21.59
N GLU A 255 29.74 7.05 21.35
CA GLU A 255 30.18 8.31 20.74
C GLU A 255 31.30 8.97 21.59
N VAL A 256 31.08 9.04 22.92
CA VAL A 256 32.07 9.60 23.84
C VAL A 256 33.36 8.75 23.86
N ALA A 257 33.23 7.43 23.96
CA ALA A 257 34.36 6.51 24.01
C ALA A 257 35.14 6.47 22.69
N SER A 258 34.47 6.74 21.58
CA SER A 258 35.07 6.67 20.24
C SER A 258 35.74 7.98 19.81
N ASP A 259 35.57 9.08 20.55
CA ASP A 259 36.12 10.39 20.18
C ASP A 259 37.60 10.33 19.80
N PRO A 260 38.48 9.59 20.54
CA PRO A 260 39.88 9.47 20.16
C PRO A 260 40.11 8.79 18.80
N LEU A 261 39.18 7.97 18.31
CA LEU A 261 39.29 7.28 17.02
C LEU A 261 39.11 8.23 15.83
N TYR A 262 38.52 9.39 16.07
CA TYR A 262 38.23 10.36 15.00
C TYR A 262 39.47 11.19 14.64
N VAL A 263 40.51 11.16 15.47
CA VAL A 263 41.76 11.83 15.20
C VAL A 263 42.64 10.89 14.36
N PRO A 264 43.03 11.27 13.12
CA PRO A 264 43.80 10.36 12.26
C PRO A 264 45.16 9.94 12.85
N ASP A 265 45.85 10.87 13.52
CA ASP A 265 47.14 10.59 14.17
C ASP A 265 47.08 11.03 15.64
N PRO A 266 46.52 10.16 16.52
CA PRO A 266 46.43 10.52 17.93
C PRO A 266 47.83 10.58 18.59
N ASP A 267 47.93 11.33 19.68
CA ASP A 267 49.19 11.53 20.43
C ASP A 267 49.78 10.17 20.85
N PRO A 268 51.00 9.83 20.40
CA PRO A 268 51.61 8.53 20.72
C PRO A 268 51.84 8.30 22.21
N THR A 269 51.91 9.38 23.02
CA THR A 269 52.09 9.25 24.48
C THR A 269 50.81 8.75 25.16
N LYS A 270 49.67 9.10 24.59
CA LYS A 270 48.32 8.67 25.10
C LYS A 270 47.87 7.34 24.49
N PHE A 271 48.24 7.10 23.25
CA PHE A 271 47.84 5.92 22.50
C PHE A 271 49.08 5.23 21.90
N PRO A 272 49.90 4.57 22.73
CA PRO A 272 51.13 3.96 22.25
C PRO A 272 50.88 2.80 21.28
N VAL A 273 51.84 2.57 20.39
CA VAL A 273 51.80 1.45 19.44
C VAL A 273 51.94 0.14 20.21
N ASN A 274 51.03 -0.79 19.99
CA ASN A 274 51.13 -2.11 20.57
C ASN A 274 51.98 -3.01 19.67
N ARG A 275 53.19 -3.31 20.12
CA ARG A 275 54.16 -4.08 19.34
C ARG A 275 54.06 -5.59 19.55
N ASN A 276 53.21 -6.04 20.49
CA ASN A 276 53.06 -7.45 20.85
C ASN A 276 51.82 -8.09 20.23
N LEU A 277 51.15 -7.39 19.31
CA LEU A 277 49.97 -7.93 18.65
C LEU A 277 50.31 -9.17 17.82
N THR A 278 49.52 -10.24 18.00
CA THR A 278 49.60 -11.46 17.21
C THR A 278 48.35 -11.63 16.32
N ARG A 279 47.41 -10.69 16.41
CA ARG A 279 46.29 -10.62 15.47
C ARG A 279 45.89 -9.16 15.29
N LYS A 280 45.43 -8.83 14.11
CA LYS A 280 44.93 -7.50 13.81
C LYS A 280 43.89 -7.61 12.70
N ALA A 281 42.90 -6.73 12.77
CA ALA A 281 41.89 -6.58 11.76
C ALA A 281 41.60 -5.10 11.50
N GLY A 282 41.32 -4.72 10.29
CA GLY A 282 41.01 -3.35 9.93
C GLY A 282 40.99 -3.12 8.43
N TYR A 283 40.56 -1.94 8.06
CA TYR A 283 40.56 -1.55 6.65
C TYR A 283 41.95 -1.12 6.21
N LEU A 284 42.36 -1.61 5.05
CA LEU A 284 43.58 -1.20 4.35
C LEU A 284 43.27 -0.89 2.90
N ASN A 285 44.00 0.05 2.32
CA ASN A 285 43.93 0.26 0.87
C ASN A 285 45.00 -0.61 0.20
N ALA A 286 44.61 -1.49 -0.71
CA ALA A 286 45.53 -2.35 -1.46
C ALA A 286 45.84 -1.69 -2.81
N ARG A 287 47.13 -1.64 -3.15
CA ARG A 287 47.61 -1.09 -4.40
C ARG A 287 47.48 -2.15 -5.51
N ASN A 288 46.61 -1.91 -6.45
CA ASN A 288 46.45 -2.76 -7.63
C ASN A 288 47.24 -2.18 -8.81
N LYS A 289 48.04 -3.01 -9.44
CA LYS A 289 48.77 -2.64 -10.66
C LYS A 289 47.84 -2.88 -11.88
N THR A 290 47.26 -1.81 -12.36
CA THR A 290 46.45 -1.87 -13.58
C THR A 290 47.23 -1.20 -14.72
N GLY A 291 47.99 -2.05 -15.49
CA GLY A 291 48.74 -1.57 -16.64
C GLY A 291 50.07 -0.90 -16.29
N LEU A 292 50.69 -0.32 -17.31
CA LEU A 292 52.05 0.21 -17.21
C LEU A 292 52.14 1.59 -16.54
N VAL A 293 51.08 2.33 -16.40
CA VAL A 293 51.13 3.75 -16.02
C VAL A 293 50.18 4.15 -14.87
N SER A 294 49.21 3.36 -14.49
CA SER A 294 48.28 3.74 -13.44
C SER A 294 48.16 2.67 -12.35
N SER A 295 48.22 3.07 -11.11
CA SER A 295 47.90 2.25 -9.94
C SER A 295 46.56 2.70 -9.35
N THR A 296 45.68 1.76 -9.10
CA THR A 296 44.44 2.03 -8.35
C THR A 296 44.59 1.49 -6.93
N TRP A 297 43.86 2.09 -6.01
CA TRP A 297 43.87 1.68 -4.61
C TRP A 297 42.44 1.25 -4.24
N ASP A 298 42.31 0.02 -3.74
CA ASP A 298 41.01 -0.55 -3.34
C ASP A 298 40.99 -0.75 -1.83
N ARG A 299 39.98 -0.19 -1.17
CA ARG A 299 39.81 -0.30 0.28
C ARG A 299 39.05 -1.61 0.57
N GLN A 300 39.75 -2.52 1.30
CA GLN A 300 39.20 -3.83 1.70
C GLN A 300 39.47 -4.04 3.19
N PHE A 301 38.68 -4.88 3.81
CA PHE A 301 38.87 -5.29 5.20
C PHE A 301 39.86 -6.43 5.23
N TYR A 302 40.94 -6.26 6.00
CA TYR A 302 41.99 -7.28 6.16
C TYR A 302 41.97 -7.78 7.59
N PHE A 303 42.30 -9.07 7.78
CA PHE A 303 42.45 -9.65 9.12
C PHE A 303 43.45 -10.81 9.04
N THR A 304 44.17 -11.00 10.16
CA THR A 304 45.12 -12.10 10.29
C THR A 304 44.41 -13.33 10.85
N GLN A 305 44.70 -14.49 10.27
CA GLN A 305 44.10 -15.78 10.68
C GLN A 305 45.17 -16.88 10.56
N GLY A 306 45.72 -17.29 11.72
CA GLY A 306 46.88 -18.16 11.74
C GLY A 306 48.04 -17.51 10.99
N GLY A 307 48.72 -18.24 10.15
CA GLY A 307 49.80 -17.76 9.28
C GLY A 307 49.34 -17.05 8.03
N ASN A 308 48.08 -16.60 7.96
CA ASN A 308 47.50 -16.04 6.74
C ASN A 308 47.00 -14.62 6.93
N LEU A 309 47.16 -13.80 5.93
CA LEU A 309 46.46 -12.53 5.78
C LEU A 309 45.23 -12.77 4.90
N MET A 310 44.08 -12.51 5.44
CA MET A 310 42.78 -12.64 4.75
C MET A 310 42.29 -11.27 4.31
N SER A 311 41.57 -11.20 3.23
CA SER A 311 40.89 -9.98 2.78
C SER A 311 39.41 -10.25 2.52
N GLN A 312 38.59 -9.23 2.75
CA GLN A 312 37.14 -9.33 2.57
C GLN A 312 36.65 -8.03 1.94
N ALA A 313 36.02 -8.11 0.81
CA ALA A 313 35.43 -6.92 0.19
C ALA A 313 34.16 -6.50 0.94
N ARG A 314 33.82 -5.23 0.82
CA ARG A 314 32.63 -4.70 1.49
C ARG A 314 31.36 -5.39 0.94
N GLY A 315 30.61 -6.01 1.82
CA GLY A 315 29.38 -6.73 1.47
C GLY A 315 29.56 -8.24 1.33
N ASP A 316 30.78 -8.73 1.30
CA ASP A 316 31.03 -10.18 1.27
C ASP A 316 30.74 -10.80 2.65
N VAL A 317 30.26 -12.04 2.64
CA VAL A 317 29.94 -12.78 3.87
C VAL A 317 31.19 -13.42 4.47
N ALA A 318 32.18 -13.77 3.64
CA ALA A 318 33.39 -14.45 4.09
C ALA A 318 34.63 -13.85 3.43
N GLY A 319 35.75 -13.88 4.16
CA GLY A 319 37.03 -13.45 3.61
C GLY A 319 37.69 -14.52 2.74
N GLY A 320 38.52 -14.08 1.82
CA GLY A 320 39.40 -14.93 1.01
C GLY A 320 40.87 -14.78 1.41
N LEU A 321 41.69 -15.73 1.03
CA LEU A 321 43.14 -15.67 1.29
C LEU A 321 43.77 -14.61 0.40
N ALA A 322 44.33 -13.57 1.04
CA ALA A 322 45.10 -12.52 0.36
C ALA A 322 46.54 -12.97 0.19
N MET A 323 47.17 -13.43 1.28
CA MET A 323 48.58 -13.82 1.27
C MET A 323 48.91 -14.74 2.44
N ASP A 324 49.75 -15.75 2.19
CA ASP A 324 50.43 -16.51 3.25
C ASP A 324 51.52 -15.62 3.84
N ILE A 325 51.48 -15.39 5.14
CA ILE A 325 52.41 -14.50 5.84
C ILE A 325 53.40 -15.26 6.76
N ASP A 326 53.39 -16.59 6.75
CA ASP A 326 54.43 -17.38 7.41
C ASP A 326 55.77 -17.15 6.71
N ASN A 327 56.78 -16.79 7.49
CA ASN A 327 58.14 -16.46 7.02
C ASN A 327 58.18 -15.37 5.94
N CYS A 328 57.14 -14.54 5.84
CA CYS A 328 57.14 -13.41 4.92
C CYS A 328 58.04 -12.28 5.41
N SER A 329 58.42 -11.36 4.53
CA SER A 329 59.04 -10.09 4.91
C SER A 329 58.00 -8.96 4.80
N VAL A 330 57.98 -8.11 5.82
CA VAL A 330 57.17 -6.89 5.82
C VAL A 330 58.04 -5.68 6.12
N MET A 331 57.90 -4.62 5.35
CA MET A 331 58.69 -3.41 5.53
C MET A 331 57.86 -2.18 5.16
N ALA A 332 58.14 -1.06 5.85
CA ALA A 332 57.62 0.24 5.45
C ALA A 332 58.17 0.59 4.07
N VAL A 333 57.33 1.14 3.21
CA VAL A 333 57.73 1.59 1.87
C VAL A 333 57.26 3.03 1.67
N ASP A 334 58.08 3.81 1.00
CA ASP A 334 57.71 5.16 0.63
C ASP A 334 57.02 5.12 -0.74
N CYS A 335 55.77 5.57 -0.75
CA CYS A 335 54.98 5.74 -1.98
C CYS A 335 54.82 7.24 -2.20
N GLU A 336 55.18 7.73 -3.37
CA GLU A 336 55.11 9.16 -3.70
C GLU A 336 53.72 9.78 -3.51
N ASP A 337 52.69 8.97 -3.66
CA ASP A 337 51.28 9.39 -3.67
C ASP A 337 50.56 9.11 -2.35
N ARG A 338 51.14 8.33 -1.42
CA ARG A 338 50.39 7.83 -0.24
C ARG A 338 51.28 7.72 1.01
N ARG A 339 50.72 8.13 2.17
CA ARG A 339 51.35 7.94 3.48
C ARG A 339 51.07 6.55 4.04
N TYR A 340 51.90 6.10 4.98
CA TYR A 340 51.66 4.91 5.82
C TYR A 340 51.53 3.62 4.99
N CYS A 341 52.37 3.50 3.95
CA CYS A 341 52.43 2.34 3.09
C CYS A 341 53.44 1.31 3.60
N PHE A 342 53.12 0.03 3.47
CA PHE A 342 54.00 -1.08 3.76
C PHE A 342 53.86 -2.15 2.71
N GLN A 343 54.92 -2.89 2.51
CA GLN A 343 54.95 -3.98 1.54
C GLN A 343 55.15 -5.30 2.26
N ILE A 344 54.34 -6.29 1.89
CA ILE A 344 54.48 -7.66 2.33
C ILE A 344 54.97 -8.47 1.13
N THR A 345 56.01 -9.28 1.33
CA THR A 345 56.53 -10.17 0.28
C THR A 345 56.55 -11.59 0.83
N SER A 346 55.96 -12.52 0.10
CA SER A 346 55.90 -13.95 0.47
C SER A 346 57.32 -14.53 0.59
N PHE A 347 57.47 -15.62 1.31
CA PHE A 347 58.77 -16.29 1.56
C PHE A 347 59.50 -16.62 0.25
N ASP A 348 58.74 -17.08 -0.78
CA ASP A 348 59.30 -17.43 -2.08
C ASP A 348 59.56 -16.22 -2.99
N GLY A 349 59.23 -15.00 -2.54
CA GLY A 349 59.38 -13.76 -3.30
C GLY A 349 58.45 -13.57 -4.48
N LYS A 350 57.57 -14.55 -4.76
CA LYS A 350 56.72 -14.50 -5.95
C LYS A 350 55.50 -13.59 -5.82
N LYS A 351 54.98 -13.43 -4.58
CA LYS A 351 53.86 -12.57 -4.33
C LYS A 351 54.33 -11.37 -3.49
N SER A 352 53.91 -10.19 -3.89
CA SER A 352 54.17 -8.97 -3.17
C SER A 352 52.95 -8.07 -3.23
N SER A 353 52.54 -7.53 -2.10
CA SER A 353 51.40 -6.62 -1.99
C SER A 353 51.80 -5.37 -1.25
N ILE A 354 51.42 -4.21 -1.77
CA ILE A 354 51.60 -2.91 -1.10
C ILE A 354 50.26 -2.52 -0.53
N LEU A 355 50.22 -2.28 0.77
CA LEU A 355 49.03 -1.93 1.54
C LEU A 355 49.26 -0.59 2.22
N GLN A 356 48.20 0.19 2.38
CA GLN A 356 48.23 1.48 3.05
C GLN A 356 47.32 1.42 4.29
N ALA A 357 47.89 1.79 5.44
CA ALA A 357 47.16 1.95 6.69
C ALA A 357 46.55 3.35 6.81
N GLU A 358 45.60 3.51 7.72
CA GLU A 358 44.88 4.78 7.90
C GLU A 358 45.65 5.79 8.73
N SER A 359 46.56 5.34 9.61
CA SER A 359 47.32 6.20 10.50
C SER A 359 48.73 5.67 10.69
N LYS A 360 49.61 6.50 11.26
CA LYS A 360 50.99 6.11 11.63
C LYS A 360 50.98 4.96 12.65
N LYS A 361 50.12 5.04 13.67
CA LYS A 361 49.96 3.99 14.68
C LYS A 361 49.52 2.67 14.02
N ASP A 362 48.49 2.74 13.21
CA ASP A 362 47.95 1.57 12.53
C ASP A 362 48.95 0.91 11.59
N HIS A 363 49.74 1.72 10.89
CA HIS A 363 50.83 1.28 10.03
C HIS A 363 51.88 0.49 10.81
N GLU A 364 52.36 1.04 11.94
CA GLU A 364 53.35 0.38 12.78
C GLU A 364 52.82 -0.91 13.40
N GLU A 365 51.56 -0.90 13.86
CA GLU A 365 50.91 -2.09 14.43
C GLU A 365 50.76 -3.19 13.40
N TRP A 366 50.34 -2.88 12.16
CA TRP A 366 50.24 -3.87 11.08
C TRP A 366 51.61 -4.50 10.80
N ILE A 367 52.67 -3.69 10.68
CA ILE A 367 54.03 -4.19 10.43
C ILE A 367 54.49 -5.10 11.59
N CYS A 368 54.26 -4.66 12.84
CA CYS A 368 54.64 -5.44 14.02
C CYS A 368 53.84 -6.77 14.07
N THR A 369 52.53 -6.72 13.83
CA THR A 369 51.66 -7.91 13.87
C THR A 369 52.12 -8.94 12.84
N ILE A 370 52.34 -8.49 11.60
CA ILE A 370 52.76 -9.41 10.52
C ILE A 370 54.16 -9.98 10.83
N ASN A 371 55.08 -9.18 11.33
CA ASN A 371 56.42 -9.65 11.76
C ASN A 371 56.33 -10.68 12.90
N ASN A 372 55.44 -10.44 13.88
CA ASN A 372 55.23 -11.37 14.99
C ASN A 372 54.68 -12.72 14.50
N ILE A 373 53.74 -12.69 13.58
CA ILE A 373 53.19 -13.91 12.97
C ILE A 373 54.28 -14.61 12.12
N SER A 374 54.90 -13.87 11.23
CA SER A 374 55.93 -14.39 10.31
C SER A 374 57.09 -15.09 11.04
N LYS A 375 57.50 -14.56 12.18
CA LYS A 375 58.57 -15.14 13.02
C LYS A 375 58.06 -16.18 14.01
N GLN A 376 56.75 -16.44 14.02
CA GLN A 376 56.10 -17.38 14.93
C GLN A 376 56.39 -17.11 16.42
N ILE A 377 56.54 -15.85 16.78
CA ILE A 377 56.82 -15.43 18.18
C ILE A 377 55.74 -15.92 19.13
N TYR A 378 54.52 -15.98 18.65
CA TYR A 378 53.35 -16.43 19.41
C TYR A 378 53.45 -17.93 19.81
N LEU A 379 54.30 -18.71 19.20
CA LEU A 379 54.49 -20.13 19.52
C LEU A 379 55.58 -20.40 20.55
N SER A 380 56.33 -19.36 20.97
CA SER A 380 57.52 -19.53 21.79
C SER A 380 57.23 -19.80 23.27
N GLU A 381 56.07 -19.38 23.80
CA GLU A 381 55.76 -19.51 25.24
C GLU A 381 54.98 -20.78 25.60
N ASN A 382 53.93 -21.09 24.83
CA ASN A 382 53.11 -22.29 25.01
C ASN A 382 52.46 -22.63 23.70
N PRO A 383 53.09 -23.40 22.85
CA PRO A 383 52.69 -23.57 21.48
C PRO A 383 51.25 -24.17 21.34
N GLU A 384 50.90 -25.15 22.14
CA GLU A 384 49.61 -25.83 22.04
C GLU A 384 48.44 -24.93 22.49
N GLU A 385 48.61 -24.21 23.59
CA GLU A 385 47.58 -23.31 24.13
C GLU A 385 47.40 -22.07 23.25
N ILE A 386 48.51 -21.53 22.74
CA ILE A 386 48.46 -20.38 21.85
C ILE A 386 47.85 -20.80 20.49
N ALA A 387 48.22 -21.96 19.96
CA ALA A 387 47.66 -22.47 18.73
C ALA A 387 46.15 -22.71 18.89
N ALA A 388 45.72 -23.27 20.02
CA ALA A 388 44.30 -23.45 20.32
C ALA A 388 43.53 -22.13 20.39
N ARG A 389 44.11 -21.12 21.08
CA ARG A 389 43.53 -19.77 21.19
C ARG A 389 43.47 -19.05 19.84
N VAL A 390 44.53 -19.15 19.05
CA VAL A 390 44.57 -18.55 17.72
C VAL A 390 43.55 -19.20 16.80
N ASN A 391 43.44 -20.50 16.83
CA ASN A 391 42.44 -21.24 16.03
C ASN A 391 41.03 -20.91 16.48
N GLN A 392 40.79 -20.83 17.78
CA GLN A 392 39.47 -20.48 18.32
C GLN A 392 39.11 -19.03 17.96
N SER A 393 40.05 -18.08 18.11
CA SER A 393 39.76 -16.70 17.77
C SER A 393 39.64 -16.49 16.25
N ALA A 394 40.38 -17.27 15.46
CA ALA A 394 40.20 -17.29 14.01
C ALA A 394 38.82 -17.84 13.62
N LEU A 395 38.40 -18.91 14.32
CA LEU A 395 37.05 -19.48 14.11
C LEU A 395 35.98 -18.47 14.50
N GLU A 396 36.12 -17.80 15.60
CA GLU A 396 35.21 -16.73 16.06
C GLU A 396 35.18 -15.54 15.10
N ALA A 397 36.32 -15.17 14.53
CA ALA A 397 36.40 -14.08 13.54
C ALA A 397 35.72 -14.44 12.21
N VAL A 398 35.75 -15.71 11.83
CA VAL A 398 35.14 -16.20 10.58
C VAL A 398 33.71 -16.69 10.78
N THR A 399 33.42 -17.21 11.98
CA THR A 399 32.07 -17.67 12.33
C THR A 399 31.20 -16.47 12.64
N PRO A 400 30.13 -16.24 11.87
CA PRO A 400 29.21 -15.15 12.21
C PRO A 400 28.65 -15.30 13.61
N SER A 401 28.31 -14.18 14.26
CA SER A 401 27.64 -14.21 15.56
C SER A 401 26.39 -15.10 15.47
N PRO A 402 25.92 -15.68 16.56
CA PRO A 402 24.71 -16.51 16.52
C PRO A 402 23.52 -15.82 15.85
N SER A 403 23.36 -14.53 16.08
CA SER A 403 22.33 -13.74 15.42
C SER A 403 22.55 -13.63 13.91
N PHE A 404 23.80 -13.52 13.47
CA PHE A 404 24.13 -13.45 12.06
C PHE A 404 23.94 -14.83 11.38
N GLN A 405 24.32 -15.91 12.04
CA GLN A 405 24.09 -17.26 11.52
C GLN A 405 22.59 -17.55 11.33
N GLN A 406 21.78 -17.17 12.30
CA GLN A 406 20.32 -17.35 12.26
C GLN A 406 19.71 -16.58 11.08
N ARG A 407 20.14 -15.34 10.88
CA ARG A 407 19.71 -14.52 9.74
C ARG A 407 20.15 -15.12 8.41
N HIS A 408 21.35 -15.64 8.34
CA HIS A 408 21.92 -16.22 7.13
C HIS A 408 21.23 -17.51 6.73
N GLU A 409 20.86 -18.35 7.70
CA GLU A 409 20.11 -19.59 7.44
C GLU A 409 18.71 -19.29 6.89
N SER A 410 18.08 -18.23 7.38
CA SER A 410 16.75 -17.83 6.89
C SER A 410 16.79 -17.28 5.47
N LEU A 411 17.96 -16.83 4.99
CA LEU A 411 18.12 -16.31 3.63
C LEU A 411 18.35 -17.40 2.57
N ARG A 412 18.56 -18.66 2.98
CA ARG A 412 18.79 -19.75 2.01
C ARG A 412 17.51 -20.11 1.27
N PRO A 413 17.53 -20.22 -0.05
CA PRO A 413 16.36 -20.66 -0.80
C PRO A 413 15.91 -22.07 -0.38
N ALA A 414 14.62 -22.26 -0.24
CA ALA A 414 14.04 -23.56 0.10
C ALA A 414 14.32 -24.56 -1.03
N GLY A 415 15.21 -25.52 -0.79
CA GLY A 415 15.57 -26.52 -1.80
C GLY A 415 16.91 -27.23 -1.60
N GLN A 416 17.73 -26.73 -0.68
CA GLN A 416 18.97 -27.45 -0.35
C GLN A 416 18.82 -28.18 0.99
N SER A 417 18.64 -29.48 0.92
CA SER A 417 18.52 -30.34 2.09
C SER A 417 19.85 -30.41 2.84
N ARG A 418 19.79 -30.08 4.10
CA ARG A 418 20.89 -30.22 5.06
C ARG A 418 21.20 -31.71 5.28
N PRO A 419 22.45 -32.17 5.22
CA PRO A 419 22.77 -33.52 5.64
C PRO A 419 22.54 -33.67 7.15
N PRO A 420 22.06 -34.82 7.60
CA PRO A 420 21.73 -35.01 9.03
C PRO A 420 23.00 -35.02 9.88
N THR A 421 23.15 -34.00 10.71
CA THR A 421 24.15 -34.03 11.79
C THR A 421 23.59 -34.77 12.98
N ALA A 422 24.37 -35.72 13.47
CA ALA A 422 24.01 -36.55 14.58
C ALA A 422 23.75 -35.73 15.86
N ARG A 423 22.61 -35.94 16.48
CA ARG A 423 22.27 -35.37 17.77
C ARG A 423 23.16 -36.02 18.87
N THR A 424 24.03 -35.23 19.44
CA THR A 424 24.61 -35.56 20.72
C THR A 424 23.78 -34.86 21.80
N SER A 425 23.06 -35.62 22.56
CA SER A 425 22.30 -35.16 23.70
C SER A 425 23.24 -34.85 24.87
N SER A 426 23.36 -33.58 25.23
CA SER A 426 23.92 -33.21 26.52
C SER A 426 22.90 -32.33 27.24
N SER A 427 22.38 -32.88 28.32
CA SER A 427 21.54 -32.18 29.26
C SER A 427 22.36 -31.15 30.04
N GLY A 428 22.05 -29.89 29.91
CA GLY A 428 22.62 -28.82 30.72
C GLY A 428 21.61 -27.68 30.84
N SER A 429 20.94 -27.70 31.97
CA SER A 429 20.02 -26.65 32.38
C SER A 429 20.78 -25.36 32.66
N LEU A 430 20.48 -24.30 31.89
CA LEU A 430 20.72 -22.94 32.37
C LEU A 430 19.71 -22.03 31.68
N GLY A 431 18.84 -21.48 32.50
CA GLY A 431 17.78 -20.60 32.06
C GLY A 431 18.31 -19.32 31.44
N SER A 432 18.00 -19.15 30.19
CA SER A 432 18.14 -17.86 29.51
C SER A 432 16.72 -17.32 29.38
N GLU A 433 16.46 -16.25 30.05
CA GLU A 433 15.24 -15.48 29.86
C GLU A 433 15.31 -14.82 28.49
N SER A 434 14.98 -15.56 27.47
CA SER A 434 14.61 -14.91 26.21
C SER A 434 13.09 -14.68 26.29
N SER A 435 12.72 -13.45 26.61
CA SER A 435 11.35 -13.02 26.47
C SER A 435 11.05 -12.96 24.98
N SER A 436 10.81 -14.11 24.41
CA SER A 436 10.31 -14.15 23.04
C SER A 436 8.79 -13.95 23.06
N LEU A 437 8.29 -13.23 22.08
CA LEU A 437 6.86 -13.09 21.79
C LEU A 437 6.13 -14.46 21.75
N ALA A 438 6.87 -15.54 21.60
CA ALA A 438 6.35 -16.92 21.60
C ALA A 438 5.75 -17.34 22.95
N ALA A 439 6.01 -16.61 24.05
CA ALA A 439 5.45 -16.92 25.36
C ALA A 439 4.05 -16.35 25.58
N LEU A 440 3.54 -15.55 24.65
CA LEU A 440 2.22 -14.96 24.76
C LEU A 440 1.18 -15.88 24.09
N SER A 441 0.81 -16.94 24.80
CA SER A 441 -0.38 -17.69 24.38
C SER A 441 -1.61 -16.82 24.68
N LEU A 442 -2.57 -16.81 23.77
CA LEU A 442 -3.84 -16.10 23.95
C LEU A 442 -4.54 -16.45 25.26
N ASP A 443 -4.29 -17.65 25.77
CA ASP A 443 -4.88 -18.16 27.02
C ASP A 443 -4.27 -17.52 28.29
N SER A 444 -3.12 -16.85 28.20
CA SER A 444 -2.43 -16.27 29.36
C SER A 444 -2.64 -14.77 29.50
N LEU A 445 -3.33 -14.14 28.56
CA LEU A 445 -3.57 -12.70 28.57
C LEU A 445 -4.83 -12.39 29.40
N VAL A 446 -4.63 -11.82 30.57
CA VAL A 446 -5.72 -11.32 31.41
C VAL A 446 -6.10 -9.93 30.93
N ALA A 447 -7.35 -9.75 30.57
CA ALA A 447 -7.85 -8.47 30.07
C ALA A 447 -7.77 -7.38 31.15
N PRO A 448 -7.18 -6.23 30.89
CA PRO A 448 -7.25 -5.11 31.83
C PRO A 448 -8.64 -4.48 31.84
N ASP A 449 -9.03 -3.96 32.96
CA ASP A 449 -10.36 -3.36 33.20
C ASP A 449 -10.57 -1.99 32.51
N THR A 450 -9.60 -1.52 31.73
CA THR A 450 -9.69 -0.22 31.07
C THR A 450 -9.97 -0.36 29.56
N PRO A 451 -11.02 0.27 29.06
CA PRO A 451 -11.30 0.23 27.62
C PRO A 451 -10.22 0.98 26.81
N ILE A 452 -9.77 0.36 25.75
CA ILE A 452 -8.79 0.96 24.84
C ILE A 452 -9.54 1.88 23.89
N GLN A 453 -9.22 3.15 23.94
CA GLN A 453 -9.81 4.17 23.08
C GLN A 453 -8.85 4.38 21.88
N PHE A 454 -9.32 4.02 20.69
CA PHE A 454 -8.58 4.26 19.46
C PHE A 454 -9.02 5.60 18.88
N ASP A 455 -8.15 6.60 18.94
CA ASP A 455 -8.36 7.84 18.22
C ASP A 455 -7.88 7.66 16.77
N ILE A 456 -8.83 7.55 15.86
CA ILE A 456 -8.53 7.51 14.43
C ILE A 456 -8.22 8.92 13.97
N ILE A 457 -6.92 9.21 13.84
CA ILE A 457 -6.48 10.50 13.34
C ILE A 457 -6.42 10.41 11.80
N SER A 458 -7.27 11.18 11.15
CA SER A 458 -7.21 11.33 9.69
C SER A 458 -5.93 12.05 9.28
N PRO A 459 -5.24 11.61 8.26
CA PRO A 459 -4.03 12.30 7.80
C PRO A 459 -4.39 13.69 7.27
N VAL A 460 -3.81 14.72 7.87
CA VAL A 460 -3.93 16.10 7.41
C VAL A 460 -2.77 16.37 6.45
N CYS A 461 -3.08 16.61 5.20
CA CYS A 461 -2.11 17.11 4.24
C CYS A 461 -2.03 18.63 4.35
N GLU A 462 -0.93 19.14 4.86
CA GLU A 462 -0.64 20.58 4.81
C GLU A 462 0.09 20.92 3.51
N ASP A 463 -0.60 21.62 2.62
CA ASP A 463 0.02 22.26 1.47
C ASP A 463 0.62 23.60 1.92
N GLN A 464 1.93 23.68 1.93
CA GLN A 464 2.62 24.95 2.12
C GLN A 464 2.64 25.75 0.81
N SER A 465 1.61 26.54 0.60
CA SER A 465 1.71 27.68 -0.31
C SER A 465 0.97 28.85 0.31
N GLY A 466 1.73 29.84 0.66
CA GLY A 466 1.22 30.97 1.42
C GLY A 466 0.34 31.93 0.64
N GLN A 467 -0.41 32.66 1.40
CA GLN A 467 -1.25 33.82 1.11
C GLN A 467 -2.68 33.54 0.67
N ALA A 468 -3.56 33.53 1.67
CA ALA A 468 -5.00 33.64 1.46
C ALA A 468 -5.45 35.06 1.72
N LYS A 469 -6.08 35.68 0.75
CA LYS A 469 -6.98 36.82 1.00
C LYS A 469 -8.41 36.30 0.94
N ALA A 470 -9.10 36.47 2.02
CA ALA A 470 -10.51 36.09 2.15
C ALA A 470 -11.41 37.09 1.43
N SER A 471 -12.30 36.56 0.59
CA SER A 471 -13.58 37.23 0.32
C SER A 471 -14.57 36.17 -0.15
N GLY A 472 -15.72 36.20 0.44
CA GLY A 472 -16.72 35.17 0.39
C GLY A 472 -17.52 35.06 -0.87
N GLN A 473 -18.23 33.99 -0.91
CA GLN A 473 -19.48 33.58 -1.56
C GLN A 473 -19.37 32.33 -2.43
N GLY A 474 -20.03 31.42 -1.95
CA GLY A 474 -20.98 30.51 -2.64
C GLY A 474 -20.49 29.55 -3.67
N UNK A 475 -20.57 28.30 -3.29
CA UNK A 475 -20.50 27.39 -4.15
C UNK A 475 -20.40 26.07 -4.29
N UNK A 476 -20.81 25.58 -4.79
CA UNK A 476 -20.96 24.33 -4.98
C UNK A 476 -19.84 23.68 -5.62
N UNK A 477 -19.46 23.09 -5.01
CA UNK A 477 -18.44 22.44 -5.41
C UNK A 477 -18.67 21.37 -6.25
N UNK A 478 -18.41 21.32 -7.06
CA UNK A 478 -18.40 20.29 -7.79
C UNK A 478 -17.15 19.64 -7.63
N UNK A 479 -17.16 18.90 -7.14
CA UNK A 479 -16.11 18.21 -7.04
C UNK A 479 -15.87 17.55 -8.20
N UNK A 480 -15.22 17.87 -8.72
CA UNK A 480 -14.81 17.17 -9.73
C UNK A 480 -13.81 16.31 -9.33
N UNK A 481 -14.00 15.47 -9.36
CA UNK A 481 -13.13 14.63 -9.15
C UNK A 481 -12.24 14.66 -10.13
N UNK A 482 -11.53 15.12 -10.08
CA UNK A 482 -10.60 15.05 -10.91
C UNK A 482 -9.81 13.97 -10.72
N UNK A 483 -9.84 13.34 -11.26
CA UNK A 483 -9.03 12.48 -11.29
C UNK A 483 -7.81 12.97 -11.54
N UNK A 484 -7.36 13.19 -10.86
CA UNK A 484 -6.21 13.51 -10.98
C UNK A 484 -5.45 12.57 -11.60
N GLN A 485 -4.96 12.56 -12.67
CA GLN A 485 -3.78 11.96 -13.26
C GLN A 485 -2.54 12.56 -12.61
N ALA A 486 -1.99 11.85 -11.67
CA ALA A 486 -0.71 12.22 -11.08
C ALA A 486 0.38 12.02 -12.13
N LYS A 487 0.82 13.09 -12.74
CA LYS A 487 2.10 13.11 -13.44
C LYS A 487 3.18 13.16 -12.37
N ALA A 488 3.97 12.12 -12.31
CA ALA A 488 5.14 12.07 -11.46
C ALA A 488 6.15 13.12 -11.91
N SER A 489 6.18 14.26 -11.21
CA SER A 489 7.33 15.14 -11.19
C SER A 489 8.02 14.92 -9.86
N GLY A 490 9.27 14.48 -9.92
CA GLY A 490 10.02 14.04 -8.74
C GLY A 490 10.37 15.15 -7.77
N GLN A 491 9.48 15.40 -6.84
CA GLN A 491 9.82 16.10 -5.60
C GLN A 491 9.09 15.37 -4.47
N GLY A 492 9.88 14.77 -3.59
CA GLY A 492 9.36 13.96 -2.49
C GLY A 492 8.57 14.79 -1.49
N GLY A 493 7.32 14.48 -1.36
CA GLY A 493 6.49 15.01 -0.28
C GLY A 493 6.81 14.30 1.03
N ARG A 494 7.02 15.06 2.09
CA ARG A 494 7.22 14.53 3.45
C ARG A 494 5.86 14.35 4.12
N CYS A 495 5.59 13.14 4.56
CA CYS A 495 4.42 12.87 5.38
C CYS A 495 4.83 12.92 6.85
N VAL A 496 4.21 13.80 7.62
CA VAL A 496 4.48 13.97 9.06
C VAL A 496 3.36 13.29 9.82
N ILE A 497 3.71 12.29 10.63
CA ILE A 497 2.75 11.63 11.52
C ILE A 497 2.95 12.22 12.92
N ALA A 498 1.95 12.97 13.42
CA ALA A 498 1.97 13.53 14.76
C ALA A 498 1.31 12.56 15.74
N HIS A 499 2.06 12.07 16.71
CA HIS A 499 1.54 11.34 17.85
C HIS A 499 1.59 12.29 19.08
N GLY A 500 0.53 12.29 19.86
CA GLY A 500 0.39 13.23 20.97
C GLY A 500 1.63 13.36 21.85
N ASP A 501 2.00 14.57 22.04
CA ASP A 501 3.00 15.11 22.98
C ASP A 501 4.44 14.61 22.95
N THR A 502 5.01 14.30 21.90
CA THR A 502 6.47 14.29 21.68
C THR A 502 6.91 13.25 20.67
N VAL A 503 7.68 13.64 19.78
CA VAL A 503 8.52 13.01 18.77
C VAL A 503 7.88 12.97 17.38
N LEU A 504 8.40 13.81 16.56
CA LEU A 504 8.17 13.87 15.11
C LEU A 504 9.16 12.94 14.41
N TRP A 505 8.64 11.88 13.80
CA TRP A 505 9.44 11.04 12.89
C TRP A 505 9.02 11.33 11.45
N SER A 506 9.96 11.69 10.63
CA SER A 506 9.73 11.84 9.19
C SER A 506 10.17 10.56 8.48
N VAL A 507 9.22 9.89 7.87
CA VAL A 507 9.54 8.76 6.98
C VAL A 507 9.52 9.30 5.56
N GLY A 508 10.68 9.29 4.93
CA GLY A 508 10.79 9.60 3.51
C GLY A 508 10.43 8.38 2.67
N LEU A 509 9.46 8.56 1.78
CA LEU A 509 9.16 7.60 0.73
C LEU A 509 10.08 7.84 -0.48
#